data_7a12ae290e89acce4b5f2f254e2a31ab
#
_entry.id   7a12ae290e89acce4b5f2f254e2a31ab
#
_cell.length_a   1.000
_cell.length_b   1.000
_cell.length_c   1.000
_cell.angle_alpha   90.00
_cell.angle_beta   90.00
_cell.angle_gamma   90.00
#
_symmetry.space_group_name_H-M   'P 1'
#
loop_
_entity.id
_entity.type
_entity.pdbx_description
1 polymer ?
#
loop_
_entity_poly.entity_id
_entity_poly.type
_entity_poly.pdbx_seq_one_letter_code
_entity_poly.pdbx_strand_id
1 'polypeptide(L)'
;QYKKYDKLVALENIVEEDYYQDVDQEKLILGAEKGLIQSLGDPYSEYYTKEEFNLLKEQTQGSFVGIGIYMSGNDEDNVVVKSVIKDYPAEKSGLKSGDIILKVDGEEVKYSQSSLAASKIKGKAGTSVVLTIKRGDKQFDVTVKREEIVVASVKSEVKDDNIGYVQITSFDKNTYKEFKQAVSSLQKKNVKSLIIDLRDNPGGLLDVCVDIADYLLGEGTIVYTKDNNGDTQYYKSDEKKVDLPIVVLINENSASASEILTAAIVDNKAGIAVGTTSYGKGLVQSVREFNDGTGYKLTTAQYYTPNGNYINKQGIKPNIVEKNKEKQLDRAIEYIKKNK
;
A
#
# COMPACT_ATOMS: atom_id res chain seq x y z
N GLN A 1 -39.58 1.30 5.31
CA GLN A 1 -38.10 1.32 5.40
C GLN A 1 -37.52 2.70 5.08
N TYR A 2 -38.15 3.52 4.22
CA TYR A 2 -37.65 4.83 3.77
C TYR A 2 -37.96 6.00 4.70
N LYS A 3 -38.97 5.90 5.58
CA LYS A 3 -39.39 7.00 6.52
C LYS A 3 -38.27 7.61 7.35
N LYS A 4 -37.21 6.86 7.65
CA LYS A 4 -36.05 7.39 8.39
C LYS A 4 -35.22 8.39 7.60
N TYR A 5 -35.38 8.45 6.28
CA TYR A 5 -34.66 9.36 5.40
C TYR A 5 -35.51 10.58 4.97
N ASP A 6 -36.82 10.62 5.33
CA ASP A 6 -37.70 11.73 4.97
C ASP A 6 -37.16 13.09 5.41
N LYS A 7 -36.51 13.11 6.59
CA LYS A 7 -35.88 14.34 7.10
C LYS A 7 -34.64 14.75 6.30
N LEU A 8 -33.87 13.79 5.77
CA LEU A 8 -32.71 14.09 4.94
C LEU A 8 -33.16 14.68 3.59
N VAL A 9 -34.19 14.09 2.97
CA VAL A 9 -34.79 14.60 1.73
C VAL A 9 -35.41 15.98 1.96
N ALA A 10 -36.11 16.20 3.08
CA ALA A 10 -36.66 17.52 3.39
C ALA A 10 -35.56 18.57 3.59
N LEU A 11 -34.43 18.19 4.19
CA LEU A 11 -33.29 19.09 4.38
C LEU A 11 -32.61 19.42 3.04
N GLU A 12 -32.50 18.46 2.14
CA GLU A 12 -31.97 18.68 0.77
C GLU A 12 -32.83 19.69 0.03
N ASN A 13 -34.18 19.52 0.02
CA ASN A 13 -35.09 20.47 -0.61
C ASN A 13 -34.99 21.88 0.01
N ILE A 14 -34.88 22.00 1.33
CA ILE A 14 -34.72 23.30 2.00
C ILE A 14 -33.41 23.98 1.57
N VAL A 15 -32.31 23.21 1.46
CA VAL A 15 -31.02 23.75 1.03
C VAL A 15 -31.09 24.21 -0.43
N GLU A 16 -31.76 23.48 -1.30
CA GLU A 16 -31.95 23.86 -2.70
C GLU A 16 -32.84 25.11 -2.87
N GLU A 17 -33.90 25.24 -2.06
CA GLU A 17 -34.85 26.33 -2.17
C GLU A 17 -34.39 27.62 -1.45
N ASP A 18 -33.77 27.49 -0.29
CA ASP A 18 -33.53 28.62 0.62
C ASP A 18 -32.06 29.10 0.66
N TYR A 19 -31.09 28.30 0.16
CA TYR A 19 -29.70 28.74 0.17
C TYR A 19 -29.46 29.89 -0.83
N TYR A 20 -28.72 30.90 -0.42
CA TYR A 20 -28.57 32.17 -1.16
C TYR A 20 -27.72 32.08 -2.45
N GLN A 21 -27.08 30.94 -2.69
CA GLN A 21 -26.27 30.66 -3.90
C GLN A 21 -26.76 29.38 -4.58
N ASP A 22 -26.38 29.21 -5.86
CA ASP A 22 -26.65 27.98 -6.58
C ASP A 22 -26.06 26.76 -5.86
N VAL A 23 -26.85 25.72 -5.77
CA VAL A 23 -26.48 24.47 -5.08
C VAL A 23 -26.13 23.40 -6.10
N ASP A 24 -25.01 22.76 -5.88
CA ASP A 24 -24.59 21.57 -6.63
C ASP A 24 -25.14 20.33 -5.92
N GLN A 25 -26.21 19.76 -6.49
CA GLN A 25 -26.90 18.59 -5.92
C GLN A 25 -25.97 17.38 -5.76
N GLU A 26 -25.05 17.15 -6.73
CA GLU A 26 -24.11 16.03 -6.66
C GLU A 26 -23.17 16.16 -5.43
N LYS A 27 -22.79 17.39 -5.11
CA LYS A 27 -21.99 17.65 -3.89
C LYS A 27 -22.78 17.45 -2.60
N LEU A 28 -24.07 17.77 -2.57
CA LEU A 28 -24.93 17.50 -1.40
C LEU A 28 -25.05 16.00 -1.15
N ILE A 29 -25.35 15.23 -2.19
CA ILE A 29 -25.47 13.77 -2.11
C ILE A 29 -24.12 13.16 -1.67
N LEU A 30 -23.04 13.53 -2.30
CA LEU A 30 -21.69 13.08 -1.93
C LEU A 30 -21.35 13.40 -0.47
N GLY A 31 -21.74 14.60 0.01
CA GLY A 31 -21.59 15.00 1.40
C GLY A 31 -22.37 14.09 2.36
N ALA A 32 -23.60 13.72 2.00
CA ALA A 32 -24.42 12.80 2.78
C ALA A 32 -23.84 11.38 2.83
N GLU A 33 -23.38 10.85 1.70
CA GLU A 33 -22.73 9.53 1.59
C GLU A 33 -21.44 9.45 2.40
N LYS A 34 -20.56 10.44 2.27
CA LYS A 34 -19.33 10.54 3.08
C LYS A 34 -19.66 10.69 4.56
N GLY A 35 -20.65 11.52 4.91
CA GLY A 35 -21.11 11.73 6.29
C GLY A 35 -21.67 10.47 6.94
N LEU A 36 -22.35 9.61 6.18
CA LEU A 36 -22.87 8.34 6.65
C LEU A 36 -21.72 7.42 7.13
N ILE A 37 -20.69 7.29 6.35
CA ILE A 37 -19.52 6.46 6.72
C ILE A 37 -18.71 7.12 7.84
N GLN A 38 -18.49 8.43 7.77
CA GLN A 38 -17.75 9.18 8.81
C GLN A 38 -18.45 9.11 10.19
N SER A 39 -19.77 8.97 10.23
CA SER A 39 -20.53 8.85 11.48
C SER A 39 -20.18 7.60 12.29
N LEU A 40 -19.52 6.60 11.69
CA LEU A 40 -19.02 5.42 12.40
C LEU A 40 -17.87 5.76 13.37
N GLY A 41 -17.20 6.90 13.21
CA GLY A 41 -16.01 7.26 13.99
C GLY A 41 -14.81 6.34 13.76
N ASP A 42 -14.85 5.55 12.70
CA ASP A 42 -13.78 4.62 12.31
C ASP A 42 -12.87 5.28 11.27
N PRO A 43 -11.58 5.51 11.60
CA PRO A 43 -10.66 6.18 10.69
C PRO A 43 -10.28 5.32 9.46
N TYR A 44 -10.66 4.05 9.43
CA TYR A 44 -10.32 3.12 8.35
C TYR A 44 -11.48 2.91 7.36
N SER A 45 -12.71 3.31 7.75
CA SER A 45 -13.88 3.24 6.89
C SER A 45 -14.06 4.54 6.12
N GLU A 46 -14.25 4.44 4.80
CA GLU A 46 -14.25 5.59 3.91
C GLU A 46 -15.14 5.34 2.69
N TYR A 47 -15.87 6.38 2.25
CA TYR A 47 -16.56 6.41 0.97
C TYR A 47 -15.71 7.16 -0.06
N TYR A 48 -15.65 6.65 -1.26
CA TYR A 48 -14.79 7.13 -2.34
C TYR A 48 -15.61 7.58 -3.54
N THR A 49 -15.30 8.73 -4.10
CA THR A 49 -15.69 9.08 -5.46
C THR A 49 -15.09 8.08 -6.45
N LYS A 50 -15.53 8.11 -7.68
CA LYS A 50 -14.99 7.27 -8.75
C LYS A 50 -13.47 7.45 -8.94
N GLU A 51 -13.00 8.70 -8.88
CA GLU A 51 -11.59 9.06 -8.99
C GLU A 51 -10.79 8.52 -7.79
N GLU A 52 -11.28 8.76 -6.57
CA GLU A 52 -10.66 8.27 -5.33
C GLU A 52 -10.61 6.73 -5.30
N PHE A 53 -11.69 6.07 -5.76
CA PHE A 53 -11.76 4.61 -5.80
C PHE A 53 -10.81 4.00 -6.83
N ASN A 54 -10.63 4.65 -7.99
CA ASN A 54 -9.64 4.24 -8.98
C ASN A 54 -8.22 4.33 -8.44
N LEU A 55 -7.90 5.39 -7.67
CA LEU A 55 -6.59 5.50 -7.01
C LEU A 55 -6.36 4.38 -5.99
N LEU A 56 -7.39 4.03 -5.21
CA LEU A 56 -7.33 2.89 -4.28
C LEU A 56 -7.08 1.56 -5.02
N LYS A 57 -7.76 1.34 -6.16
CA LYS A 57 -7.53 0.15 -7.01
C LYS A 57 -6.09 0.10 -7.53
N GLU A 58 -5.54 1.20 -8.02
CA GLU A 58 -4.15 1.26 -8.49
C GLU A 58 -3.15 0.89 -7.38
N GLN A 59 -3.34 1.41 -6.16
CA GLN A 59 -2.48 1.10 -5.02
C GLN A 59 -2.52 -0.39 -4.65
N THR A 60 -3.70 -1.01 -4.71
CA THR A 60 -3.84 -2.44 -4.39
C THR A 60 -3.39 -3.36 -5.52
N GLN A 61 -3.40 -2.88 -6.76
CA GLN A 61 -2.91 -3.64 -7.92
C GLN A 61 -1.38 -3.67 -8.02
N GLY A 62 -0.67 -2.72 -7.37
CA GLY A 62 0.78 -2.58 -7.52
C GLY A 62 1.20 -2.11 -8.91
N SER A 63 0.24 -1.59 -9.70
CA SER A 63 0.49 -1.03 -11.02
C SER A 63 -0.47 0.11 -11.33
N PHE A 64 -0.06 1.02 -12.19
CA PHE A 64 -0.90 2.11 -12.71
C PHE A 64 -0.55 2.41 -14.16
N VAL A 65 -1.47 3.01 -14.90
CA VAL A 65 -1.18 3.42 -16.28
C VAL A 65 -0.68 4.86 -16.29
N GLY A 66 0.56 5.04 -16.76
CA GLY A 66 1.22 6.34 -16.79
C GLY A 66 2.49 6.33 -17.61
N ILE A 67 3.42 7.20 -17.26
CA ILE A 67 4.69 7.36 -17.97
C ILE A 67 5.92 6.90 -17.17
N GLY A 68 5.78 6.60 -15.87
CA GLY A 68 6.88 6.11 -15.03
C GLY A 68 7.77 7.22 -14.46
N ILE A 69 7.17 8.20 -13.78
CA ILE A 69 7.88 9.24 -13.03
C ILE A 69 7.39 9.34 -11.59
N TYR A 70 8.27 9.79 -10.69
CA TYR A 70 7.90 10.35 -9.41
C TYR A 70 7.97 11.87 -9.50
N MET A 71 6.96 12.56 -8.96
CA MET A 71 6.87 14.01 -8.98
C MET A 71 7.08 14.61 -7.60
N SER A 72 7.61 15.82 -7.54
CA SER A 72 7.69 16.67 -6.34
C SER A 72 7.40 18.12 -6.72
N GLY A 73 7.18 18.97 -5.71
CA GLY A 73 7.11 20.42 -5.91
C GLY A 73 8.46 21.07 -5.67
N ASN A 74 8.54 22.35 -6.08
CA ASN A 74 9.57 23.30 -5.67
C ASN A 74 8.92 24.56 -5.08
N ASP A 75 9.74 25.53 -4.61
CA ASP A 75 9.27 26.75 -3.99
C ASP A 75 8.47 27.66 -4.95
N GLU A 76 8.59 27.46 -6.26
CA GLU A 76 7.86 28.19 -7.30
C GLU A 76 6.55 27.49 -7.70
N ASP A 77 6.10 26.51 -6.94
CA ASP A 77 4.89 25.69 -7.21
C ASP A 77 4.93 24.92 -8.55
N ASN A 78 6.13 24.66 -9.07
CA ASN A 78 6.28 23.85 -10.28
C ASN A 78 6.21 22.34 -9.97
N VAL A 79 5.69 21.58 -10.95
CA VAL A 79 5.77 20.12 -10.96
C VAL A 79 7.16 19.70 -11.43
N VAL A 80 7.94 19.08 -10.56
CA VAL A 80 9.31 18.65 -10.85
C VAL A 80 9.36 17.11 -10.97
N VAL A 81 10.03 16.59 -11.99
CA VAL A 81 10.37 15.17 -12.09
C VAL A 81 11.43 14.85 -11.02
N LYS A 82 11.02 14.25 -9.91
CA LYS A 82 11.93 13.85 -8.83
C LYS A 82 12.85 12.71 -9.28
N SER A 83 12.27 11.72 -9.98
CA SER A 83 13.02 10.63 -10.61
C SER A 83 12.19 9.97 -11.72
N VAL A 84 12.87 9.30 -12.64
CA VAL A 84 12.25 8.44 -13.66
C VAL A 84 12.41 6.97 -13.25
N ILE A 85 11.41 6.15 -13.55
CA ILE A 85 11.48 4.71 -13.31
C ILE A 85 12.21 4.06 -14.50
N LYS A 86 13.24 3.29 -14.18
CA LYS A 86 14.09 2.63 -15.19
C LYS A 86 13.26 1.71 -16.10
N ASP A 87 13.61 1.69 -17.37
CA ASP A 87 13.02 0.87 -18.44
C ASP A 87 11.56 1.24 -18.80
N TYR A 88 11.01 2.34 -18.25
CA TYR A 88 9.66 2.82 -18.53
C TYR A 88 9.63 4.02 -19.50
N PRO A 89 8.46 4.40 -20.02
CA PRO A 89 8.32 5.37 -21.12
C PRO A 89 8.99 6.71 -20.90
N ALA A 90 8.95 7.25 -19.68
CA ALA A 90 9.57 8.54 -19.36
C ALA A 90 11.08 8.51 -19.58
N GLU A 91 11.76 7.46 -19.11
CA GLU A 91 13.20 7.30 -19.34
C GLU A 91 13.51 7.15 -20.84
N LYS A 92 12.74 6.28 -21.52
CA LYS A 92 12.90 6.04 -22.97
C LYS A 92 12.68 7.29 -23.81
N SER A 93 11.80 8.21 -23.34
CA SER A 93 11.54 9.50 -24.00
C SER A 93 12.54 10.60 -23.62
N GLY A 94 13.55 10.28 -22.80
CA GLY A 94 14.62 11.20 -22.44
C GLY A 94 14.29 12.19 -21.32
N LEU A 95 13.21 11.97 -20.56
CA LEU A 95 12.94 12.70 -19.32
C LEU A 95 14.01 12.39 -18.27
N LYS A 96 14.34 13.37 -17.44
CA LYS A 96 15.38 13.27 -16.43
C LYS A 96 14.90 13.84 -15.08
N SER A 97 15.54 13.39 -14.02
CA SER A 97 15.40 14.04 -12.70
C SER A 97 15.79 15.52 -12.81
N GLY A 98 15.00 16.38 -12.19
CA GLY A 98 15.15 17.84 -12.23
C GLY A 98 14.41 18.54 -13.38
N ASP A 99 13.82 17.81 -14.33
CA ASP A 99 12.95 18.41 -15.34
C ASP A 99 11.72 19.05 -14.68
N ILE A 100 11.35 20.25 -15.12
CA ILE A 100 10.13 20.91 -14.68
C ILE A 100 9.06 20.71 -15.74
N ILE A 101 7.92 20.17 -15.35
CA ILE A 101 6.75 20.02 -16.22
C ILE A 101 5.93 21.30 -16.12
N LEU A 102 5.93 22.09 -17.18
CA LEU A 102 5.18 23.36 -17.27
C LEU A 102 3.74 23.13 -17.74
N LYS A 103 3.56 22.22 -18.73
CA LYS A 103 2.26 21.90 -19.32
C LYS A 103 2.10 20.42 -19.59
N VAL A 104 0.85 19.97 -19.55
CA VAL A 104 0.41 18.63 -19.96
C VAL A 104 -0.67 18.82 -21.01
N ASP A 105 -0.45 18.28 -22.23
CA ASP A 105 -1.33 18.43 -23.41
C ASP A 105 -1.71 19.91 -23.67
N GLY A 106 -0.74 20.84 -23.48
CA GLY A 106 -0.89 22.27 -23.67
C GLY A 106 -1.48 23.05 -22.51
N GLU A 107 -1.99 22.40 -21.47
CA GLU A 107 -2.55 23.02 -20.28
C GLU A 107 -1.50 23.17 -19.16
N GLU A 108 -1.43 24.35 -18.56
CA GLU A 108 -0.52 24.62 -17.44
C GLU A 108 -0.83 23.73 -16.23
N VAL A 109 0.22 23.28 -15.53
CA VAL A 109 0.11 22.48 -14.32
C VAL A 109 0.95 23.05 -13.20
N LYS A 110 0.43 22.93 -11.96
CA LYS A 110 1.08 23.39 -10.73
C LYS A 110 1.14 22.25 -9.70
N TYR A 111 2.14 22.28 -8.84
CA TYR A 111 2.30 21.26 -7.82
C TYR A 111 1.24 21.36 -6.71
N SER A 112 0.75 22.55 -6.38
CA SER A 112 -0.41 22.74 -5.50
C SER A 112 -1.66 21.98 -5.98
N GLN A 113 -1.71 21.64 -7.28
CA GLN A 113 -2.72 20.81 -7.92
C GLN A 113 -2.12 19.48 -8.43
N SER A 114 -1.21 18.89 -7.66
CA SER A 114 -0.45 17.70 -8.07
C SER A 114 -1.32 16.50 -8.44
N SER A 115 -2.46 16.31 -7.77
CA SER A 115 -3.44 15.28 -8.13
C SER A 115 -4.03 15.49 -9.53
N LEU A 116 -4.35 16.73 -9.89
CA LEU A 116 -4.83 17.09 -11.22
C LEU A 116 -3.73 16.90 -12.27
N ALA A 117 -2.49 17.33 -11.98
CA ALA A 117 -1.35 17.11 -12.86
C ALA A 117 -1.12 15.60 -13.09
N ALA A 118 -1.16 14.79 -12.03
CA ALA A 118 -1.04 13.34 -12.12
C ALA A 118 -2.16 12.72 -12.96
N SER A 119 -3.42 13.14 -12.77
CA SER A 119 -4.55 12.62 -13.54
C SER A 119 -4.45 12.92 -15.05
N LYS A 120 -3.93 14.09 -15.42
CA LYS A 120 -3.67 14.45 -16.83
C LYS A 120 -2.52 13.65 -17.44
N ILE A 121 -1.46 13.39 -16.66
CA ILE A 121 -0.32 12.57 -17.11
C ILE A 121 -0.71 11.11 -17.26
N LYS A 122 -1.52 10.56 -16.33
CA LYS A 122 -2.12 9.24 -16.44
C LYS A 122 -3.15 9.18 -17.59
N GLY A 123 -3.64 8.00 -17.88
CA GLY A 123 -4.67 7.80 -18.90
C GLY A 123 -4.70 6.36 -19.39
N LYS A 124 -5.34 6.11 -20.54
CA LYS A 124 -5.46 4.77 -21.10
C LYS A 124 -4.11 4.28 -21.64
N ALA A 125 -3.75 3.02 -21.36
CA ALA A 125 -2.55 2.39 -21.89
C ALA A 125 -2.52 2.45 -23.42
N GLY A 126 -1.33 2.74 -23.98
CA GLY A 126 -1.11 2.88 -25.41
C GLY A 126 -1.40 4.28 -25.97
N THR A 127 -2.06 5.18 -25.21
CA THR A 127 -2.22 6.59 -25.61
C THR A 127 -0.95 7.38 -25.30
N SER A 128 -0.80 8.57 -25.90
CA SER A 128 0.32 9.46 -25.64
C SER A 128 -0.10 10.70 -24.86
N VAL A 129 0.85 11.32 -24.17
CA VAL A 129 0.73 12.63 -23.52
C VAL A 129 1.89 13.50 -23.99
N VAL A 130 1.63 14.78 -24.21
CA VAL A 130 2.65 15.77 -24.56
C VAL A 130 2.97 16.58 -23.32
N LEU A 131 4.24 16.58 -22.90
CA LEU A 131 4.73 17.34 -21.75
C LEU A 131 5.59 18.49 -22.26
N THR A 132 5.25 19.73 -21.90
CA THR A 132 6.16 20.88 -22.08
C THR A 132 7.10 20.93 -20.90
N ILE A 133 8.39 20.70 -21.15
CA ILE A 133 9.44 20.56 -20.16
C ILE A 133 10.37 21.78 -20.17
N LYS A 134 10.74 22.27 -18.98
CA LYS A 134 11.88 23.18 -18.80
C LYS A 134 13.04 22.41 -18.16
N ARG A 135 14.20 22.44 -18.83
CA ARG A 135 15.47 21.86 -18.37
C ARG A 135 16.57 22.90 -18.46
N GLY A 136 16.96 23.49 -17.33
CA GLY A 136 17.79 24.68 -17.30
C GLY A 136 17.07 25.85 -18.02
N ASP A 137 17.73 26.48 -18.98
CA ASP A 137 17.16 27.59 -19.76
C ASP A 137 16.40 27.12 -21.03
N LYS A 138 16.33 25.83 -21.29
CA LYS A 138 15.67 25.28 -22.47
C LYS A 138 14.26 24.82 -22.15
N GLN A 139 13.34 25.16 -23.06
CA GLN A 139 11.98 24.64 -23.04
C GLN A 139 11.73 23.85 -24.32
N PHE A 140 11.11 22.68 -24.20
CA PHE A 140 10.81 21.79 -25.31
C PHE A 140 9.67 20.83 -24.96
N ASP A 141 9.02 20.30 -25.98
CA ASP A 141 7.97 19.30 -25.81
C ASP A 141 8.52 17.89 -25.91
N VAL A 142 7.99 17.00 -25.07
CA VAL A 142 8.29 15.56 -25.06
C VAL A 142 6.98 14.79 -25.15
N THR A 143 6.82 14.00 -26.20
CA THR A 143 5.69 13.07 -26.32
C THR A 143 6.06 11.74 -25.65
N VAL A 144 5.26 11.33 -24.67
CA VAL A 144 5.48 10.09 -23.91
C VAL A 144 4.26 9.17 -24.07
N LYS A 145 4.50 7.92 -24.46
CA LYS A 145 3.46 6.90 -24.55
C LYS A 145 3.13 6.37 -23.16
N ARG A 146 1.85 6.28 -22.82
CA ARG A 146 1.40 5.70 -21.53
C ARG A 146 1.47 4.18 -21.61
N GLU A 147 2.06 3.57 -20.59
CA GLU A 147 2.14 2.12 -20.41
C GLU A 147 1.71 1.74 -18.98
N GLU A 148 1.44 0.47 -18.76
CA GLU A 148 1.29 -0.04 -17.40
C GLU A 148 2.64 -0.03 -16.69
N ILE A 149 2.70 0.68 -15.57
CA ILE A 149 3.88 0.84 -14.72
C ILE A 149 3.70 -0.08 -13.52
N VAL A 150 4.51 -1.11 -13.42
CA VAL A 150 4.55 -1.99 -12.24
C VAL A 150 5.57 -1.44 -11.26
N VAL A 151 5.13 -1.18 -10.03
CA VAL A 151 6.00 -0.73 -8.95
C VAL A 151 6.40 -1.95 -8.13
N ALA A 152 7.68 -2.33 -8.19
CA ALA A 152 8.17 -3.47 -7.43
C ALA A 152 8.01 -3.22 -5.92
N SER A 153 7.28 -4.12 -5.27
CA SER A 153 7.05 -4.11 -3.81
C SER A 153 8.09 -4.92 -3.04
N VAL A 154 8.91 -5.70 -3.75
CA VAL A 154 9.94 -6.57 -3.15
C VAL A 154 11.32 -6.23 -3.68
N LYS A 155 12.28 -6.07 -2.76
CA LYS A 155 13.71 -5.96 -3.05
C LYS A 155 14.47 -7.04 -2.31
N SER A 156 15.50 -7.61 -2.94
CA SER A 156 16.29 -8.66 -2.31
C SER A 156 17.77 -8.57 -2.62
N GLU A 157 18.59 -8.95 -1.67
CA GLU A 157 20.03 -9.04 -1.81
C GLU A 157 20.61 -10.12 -0.88
N VAL A 158 21.84 -10.52 -1.13
CA VAL A 158 22.61 -11.36 -0.20
C VAL A 158 23.44 -10.43 0.68
N LYS A 159 23.29 -10.56 1.98
CA LYS A 159 24.14 -9.91 2.97
C LYS A 159 25.32 -10.83 3.35
N ASP A 160 26.26 -10.31 4.14
CA ASP A 160 27.38 -11.08 4.66
C ASP A 160 26.90 -12.38 5.33
N ASP A 161 27.78 -13.38 5.40
CA ASP A 161 27.49 -14.70 5.98
C ASP A 161 26.40 -15.53 5.29
N ASN A 162 26.14 -15.28 4.00
CA ASN A 162 25.11 -15.94 3.21
C ASN A 162 23.70 -15.76 3.82
N ILE A 163 23.40 -14.57 4.31
CA ILE A 163 22.07 -14.18 4.78
C ILE A 163 21.28 -13.58 3.61
N GLY A 164 20.14 -14.18 3.29
CA GLY A 164 19.19 -13.59 2.37
C GLY A 164 18.43 -12.44 3.03
N TYR A 165 18.41 -11.28 2.39
CA TYR A 165 17.61 -10.14 2.82
C TYR A 165 16.53 -9.86 1.80
N VAL A 166 15.29 -9.74 2.27
CA VAL A 166 14.12 -9.41 1.45
C VAL A 166 13.32 -8.30 2.12
N GLN A 167 13.24 -7.16 1.47
CA GLN A 167 12.38 -6.05 1.90
C GLN A 167 11.05 -6.14 1.16
N ILE A 168 9.94 -6.06 1.90
CA ILE A 168 8.58 -5.94 1.36
C ILE A 168 8.07 -4.55 1.75
N THR A 169 7.74 -3.71 0.77
CA THR A 169 7.29 -2.32 1.02
C THR A 169 5.78 -2.19 1.08
N SER A 170 5.04 -3.13 0.49
CA SER A 170 3.57 -3.22 0.50
C SER A 170 3.13 -4.64 0.16
N PHE A 171 1.86 -4.96 0.45
CA PHE A 171 1.24 -6.22 0.01
C PHE A 171 0.21 -5.91 -1.09
N ASP A 172 0.68 -5.81 -2.34
CA ASP A 172 -0.14 -5.68 -3.54
C ASP A 172 -0.25 -7.01 -4.31
N LYS A 173 -1.03 -7.03 -5.40
CA LYS A 173 -1.26 -8.27 -6.17
C LYS A 173 0.01 -8.94 -6.72
N ASN A 174 1.09 -8.18 -6.92
CA ASN A 174 2.33 -8.70 -7.48
C ASN A 174 3.29 -9.21 -6.40
N THR A 175 3.12 -8.78 -5.16
CA THR A 175 4.07 -8.98 -4.05
C THR A 175 4.38 -10.47 -3.80
N TYR A 176 3.39 -11.36 -3.80
CA TYR A 176 3.64 -12.79 -3.60
C TYR A 176 4.52 -13.37 -4.69
N LYS A 177 4.24 -13.06 -5.96
CA LYS A 177 5.05 -13.52 -7.09
C LYS A 177 6.49 -13.00 -6.99
N GLU A 178 6.65 -11.71 -6.71
CA GLU A 178 7.96 -11.07 -6.54
C GLU A 178 8.73 -11.68 -5.36
N PHE A 179 8.06 -11.88 -4.22
CA PHE A 179 8.64 -12.49 -3.03
C PHE A 179 9.13 -13.91 -3.30
N LYS A 180 8.30 -14.74 -3.91
CA LYS A 180 8.66 -16.12 -4.27
C LYS A 180 9.86 -16.17 -5.21
N GLN A 181 9.92 -15.28 -6.21
CA GLN A 181 11.06 -15.17 -7.11
C GLN A 181 12.34 -14.72 -6.38
N ALA A 182 12.22 -13.74 -5.48
CA ALA A 182 13.32 -13.25 -4.66
C ALA A 182 13.91 -14.35 -3.77
N VAL A 183 13.06 -15.06 -3.02
CA VAL A 183 13.50 -16.16 -2.14
C VAL A 183 14.11 -17.29 -2.95
N SER A 184 13.50 -17.70 -4.06
CA SER A 184 14.06 -18.73 -4.94
C SER A 184 15.45 -18.34 -5.50
N SER A 185 15.63 -17.05 -5.87
CA SER A 185 16.92 -16.53 -6.32
C SER A 185 17.98 -16.55 -5.21
N LEU A 186 17.60 -16.23 -3.98
CA LEU A 186 18.48 -16.26 -2.81
C LEU A 186 18.87 -17.72 -2.46
N GLN A 187 17.92 -18.67 -2.52
CA GLN A 187 18.22 -20.09 -2.30
C GLN A 187 19.23 -20.64 -3.31
N LYS A 188 19.14 -20.24 -4.61
CA LYS A 188 20.13 -20.61 -5.63
C LYS A 188 21.54 -20.03 -5.34
N LYS A 189 21.62 -18.96 -4.54
CA LYS A 189 22.88 -18.39 -4.04
C LYS A 189 23.33 -19.01 -2.72
N ASN A 190 22.70 -20.12 -2.29
CA ASN A 190 23.02 -20.89 -1.07
C ASN A 190 22.94 -20.06 0.22
N VAL A 191 21.99 -19.13 0.35
CA VAL A 191 21.73 -18.47 1.61
C VAL A 191 21.33 -19.48 2.70
N LYS A 192 21.68 -19.20 3.94
CA LYS A 192 21.49 -20.09 5.09
C LYS A 192 20.41 -19.61 6.06
N SER A 193 19.93 -18.40 5.88
CA SER A 193 18.87 -17.78 6.67
C SER A 193 18.23 -16.65 5.90
N LEU A 194 17.09 -16.17 6.36
CA LEU A 194 16.32 -15.11 5.70
C LEU A 194 16.00 -13.99 6.69
N ILE A 195 16.28 -12.75 6.31
CA ILE A 195 15.76 -11.56 6.97
C ILE A 195 14.65 -10.99 6.10
N ILE A 196 13.45 -10.86 6.67
CA ILE A 196 12.29 -10.23 6.01
C ILE A 196 12.10 -8.85 6.63
N ASP A 197 12.32 -7.79 5.86
CA ASP A 197 12.18 -6.41 6.34
C ASP A 197 10.80 -5.85 5.99
N LEU A 198 10.00 -5.67 7.04
CA LEU A 198 8.66 -5.08 7.00
C LEU A 198 8.62 -3.68 7.62
N ARG A 199 9.76 -3.07 7.89
CA ARG A 199 9.80 -1.71 8.42
C ARG A 199 9.20 -0.74 7.42
N ASP A 200 8.43 0.20 7.93
CA ASP A 200 7.71 1.22 7.15
C ASP A 200 6.71 0.64 6.11
N ASN A 201 6.31 -0.63 6.27
CA ASN A 201 5.31 -1.29 5.43
C ASN A 201 3.91 -1.19 6.08
N PRO A 202 2.98 -0.39 5.52
CA PRO A 202 1.65 -0.17 6.09
C PRO A 202 0.70 -1.37 5.94
N GLY A 203 1.14 -2.46 5.29
CA GLY A 203 0.33 -3.63 4.98
C GLY A 203 -0.15 -3.67 3.52
N GLY A 204 -1.36 -4.11 3.32
CA GLY A 204 -2.00 -4.28 2.02
C GLY A 204 -2.99 -5.44 2.01
N LEU A 205 -3.01 -6.22 0.92
CA LEU A 205 -3.95 -7.30 0.69
C LEU A 205 -3.73 -8.48 1.64
N LEU A 206 -4.80 -8.92 2.30
CA LEU A 206 -4.77 -10.04 3.25
C LEU A 206 -4.43 -11.37 2.55
N ASP A 207 -5.05 -11.64 1.42
CA ASP A 207 -4.82 -12.85 0.62
C ASP A 207 -3.34 -12.98 0.21
N VAL A 208 -2.72 -11.90 -0.25
CA VAL A 208 -1.29 -11.86 -0.59
C VAL A 208 -0.41 -12.13 0.63
N CYS A 209 -0.76 -11.58 1.79
CA CYS A 209 -0.06 -11.87 3.04
C CYS A 209 -0.19 -13.36 3.44
N VAL A 210 -1.39 -13.92 3.29
CA VAL A 210 -1.66 -15.34 3.56
C VAL A 210 -0.82 -16.22 2.63
N ASP A 211 -0.76 -15.93 1.33
CA ASP A 211 0.05 -16.67 0.37
C ASP A 211 1.55 -16.64 0.70
N ILE A 212 2.06 -15.48 1.16
CA ILE A 212 3.46 -15.35 1.60
C ILE A 212 3.69 -16.15 2.89
N ALA A 213 2.76 -16.07 3.84
CA ALA A 213 2.87 -16.83 5.09
C ALA A 213 2.81 -18.35 4.84
N ASP A 214 1.90 -18.81 3.99
CA ASP A 214 1.79 -20.21 3.58
C ASP A 214 3.08 -20.73 2.93
N TYR A 215 3.67 -19.93 2.03
CA TYR A 215 4.96 -20.27 1.39
C TYR A 215 6.13 -20.39 2.40
N LEU A 216 6.09 -19.65 3.50
CA LEU A 216 7.16 -19.62 4.51
C LEU A 216 6.99 -20.66 5.61
N LEU A 217 5.74 -20.93 5.99
CA LEU A 217 5.40 -21.72 7.18
C LEU A 217 5.06 -23.17 6.80
N GLY A 218 5.27 -24.11 7.75
CA GLY A 218 4.64 -25.41 7.66
C GLY A 218 3.19 -25.34 8.13
N GLU A 219 2.53 -26.50 8.23
CA GLU A 219 1.12 -26.58 8.64
C GLU A 219 0.85 -25.81 9.94
N GLY A 220 -0.10 -24.88 9.87
CA GLY A 220 -0.48 -24.05 11.02
C GLY A 220 -1.55 -23.01 10.71
N THR A 221 -1.96 -22.29 11.74
CA THR A 221 -2.82 -21.12 11.58
C THR A 221 -1.95 -19.91 11.24
N ILE A 222 -2.33 -19.16 10.21
CA ILE A 222 -1.68 -17.89 9.84
C ILE A 222 -2.34 -16.73 10.61
N VAL A 223 -3.66 -16.66 10.53
CA VAL A 223 -4.48 -15.62 11.15
C VAL A 223 -5.93 -16.12 11.20
N TYR A 224 -6.74 -15.59 12.09
CA TYR A 224 -8.17 -15.76 11.99
C TYR A 224 -8.90 -14.43 12.23
N THR A 225 -10.08 -14.29 11.64
CA THR A 225 -10.90 -13.09 11.72
C THR A 225 -12.22 -13.38 12.41
N LYS A 226 -12.79 -12.37 13.09
CA LYS A 226 -14.14 -12.41 13.65
C LYS A 226 -14.92 -11.19 13.17
N ASP A 227 -16.11 -11.42 12.64
CA ASP A 227 -17.01 -10.37 12.21
C ASP A 227 -17.95 -9.91 13.36
N ASN A 228 -18.89 -9.02 13.05
CA ASN A 228 -19.87 -8.50 14.01
C ASN A 228 -20.93 -9.52 14.46
N ASN A 229 -21.10 -10.64 13.75
CA ASN A 229 -21.99 -11.74 14.13
C ASN A 229 -21.28 -12.76 15.02
N GLY A 230 -19.94 -12.63 15.15
CA GLY A 230 -19.10 -13.60 15.88
C GLY A 230 -18.62 -14.76 15.00
N ASP A 231 -18.93 -14.73 13.69
CA ASP A 231 -18.44 -15.74 12.75
C ASP A 231 -16.92 -15.64 12.64
N THR A 232 -16.26 -16.82 12.69
CA THR A 232 -14.82 -16.91 12.69
C THR A 232 -14.33 -17.55 11.41
N GLN A 233 -13.41 -16.90 10.69
CA GLN A 233 -12.74 -17.44 9.53
C GLN A 233 -11.26 -17.63 9.82
N TYR A 234 -10.76 -18.88 9.60
CA TYR A 234 -9.36 -19.24 9.76
C TYR A 234 -8.66 -19.27 8.41
N TYR A 235 -7.46 -18.70 8.36
CA TYR A 235 -6.50 -18.80 7.27
C TYR A 235 -5.35 -19.68 7.74
N LYS A 236 -5.03 -20.73 7.00
CA LYS A 236 -4.06 -21.74 7.40
C LYS A 236 -3.01 -21.95 6.31
N SER A 237 -1.83 -22.37 6.72
CA SER A 237 -0.75 -22.84 5.85
C SER A 237 -0.79 -24.36 5.68
N ASP A 238 -0.25 -24.83 4.56
CA ASP A 238 -0.04 -26.26 4.30
C ASP A 238 1.28 -26.77 4.93
N GLU A 239 1.63 -28.03 4.68
CA GLU A 239 2.86 -28.63 5.24
C GLU A 239 4.16 -28.21 4.53
N LYS A 240 4.06 -27.59 3.35
CA LYS A 240 5.23 -27.14 2.58
C LYS A 240 5.75 -25.82 3.15
N LYS A 241 7.05 -25.74 3.33
CA LYS A 241 7.69 -24.53 3.87
C LYS A 241 9.03 -24.23 3.22
N VAL A 242 9.46 -22.99 3.38
CA VAL A 242 10.85 -22.59 3.16
C VAL A 242 11.68 -23.05 4.37
N ASP A 243 12.61 -23.97 4.16
CA ASP A 243 13.46 -24.48 5.24
C ASP A 243 14.69 -23.61 5.48
N LEU A 244 14.45 -22.39 5.98
CA LEU A 244 15.46 -21.40 6.35
C LEU A 244 15.05 -20.76 7.68
N PRO A 245 15.98 -20.53 8.63
CA PRO A 245 15.73 -19.68 9.79
C PRO A 245 15.34 -18.27 9.37
N ILE A 246 14.27 -17.72 9.99
CA ILE A 246 13.70 -16.44 9.63
C ILE A 246 13.86 -15.43 10.75
N VAL A 247 14.25 -14.19 10.40
CA VAL A 247 14.15 -13.03 11.28
C VAL A 247 13.34 -11.96 10.57
N VAL A 248 12.34 -11.40 11.25
CA VAL A 248 11.51 -10.32 10.72
C VAL A 248 11.92 -8.99 11.35
N LEU A 249 12.14 -7.97 10.54
CA LEU A 249 12.35 -6.60 10.99
C LEU A 249 11.02 -5.83 10.96
N ILE A 250 10.65 -5.22 12.09
CA ILE A 250 9.43 -4.40 12.22
C ILE A 250 9.72 -3.07 12.91
N ASN A 251 8.88 -2.09 12.64
CA ASN A 251 8.88 -0.81 13.37
C ASN A 251 7.45 -0.28 13.58
N GLU A 252 7.35 0.90 14.17
CA GLU A 252 6.09 1.58 14.48
C GLU A 252 5.20 1.87 13.26
N ASN A 253 5.73 1.77 12.04
CA ASN A 253 5.00 1.95 10.79
C ASN A 253 4.65 0.61 10.12
N SER A 254 5.08 -0.52 10.68
CA SER A 254 4.65 -1.85 10.23
C SER A 254 3.21 -2.10 10.69
N ALA A 255 2.26 -2.25 9.76
CA ALA A 255 0.85 -2.32 10.09
C ALA A 255 0.08 -3.41 9.33
N SER A 256 -1.06 -3.85 9.86
CA SER A 256 -2.03 -4.72 9.18
C SER A 256 -1.39 -6.03 8.66
N ALA A 257 -1.33 -6.26 7.34
CA ALA A 257 -0.71 -7.46 6.74
C ALA A 257 0.72 -7.70 7.22
N SER A 258 1.51 -6.64 7.49
CA SER A 258 2.86 -6.77 8.08
C SER A 258 2.81 -7.35 9.49
N GLU A 259 1.80 -6.99 10.27
CA GLU A 259 1.59 -7.50 11.62
C GLU A 259 1.10 -8.95 11.59
N ILE A 260 0.23 -9.29 10.62
CA ILE A 260 -0.25 -10.66 10.39
C ILE A 260 0.93 -11.57 10.04
N LEU A 261 1.76 -11.20 9.06
CA LEU A 261 2.91 -12.01 8.67
C LEU A 261 3.90 -12.18 9.81
N THR A 262 4.19 -11.10 10.54
CA THR A 262 5.08 -11.15 11.72
C THR A 262 4.55 -12.09 12.78
N ALA A 263 3.27 -11.95 13.16
CA ALA A 263 2.63 -12.80 14.15
C ALA A 263 2.60 -14.27 13.71
N ALA A 264 2.27 -14.52 12.44
CA ALA A 264 2.25 -15.86 11.88
C ALA A 264 3.63 -16.54 11.99
N ILE A 265 4.72 -15.84 11.69
CA ILE A 265 6.08 -16.37 11.79
C ILE A 265 6.49 -16.61 13.25
N VAL A 266 6.21 -15.67 14.15
CA VAL A 266 6.61 -15.76 15.57
C VAL A 266 5.78 -16.80 16.32
N ASP A 267 4.45 -16.79 16.19
CA ASP A 267 3.53 -17.66 16.92
C ASP A 267 3.67 -19.13 16.48
N ASN A 268 3.95 -19.39 15.19
CA ASN A 268 4.26 -20.73 14.69
C ASN A 268 5.73 -21.14 14.91
N LYS A 269 6.53 -20.34 15.63
CA LYS A 269 7.94 -20.62 15.95
C LYS A 269 8.84 -20.83 14.74
N ALA A 270 8.48 -20.24 13.60
CA ALA A 270 9.27 -20.28 12.37
C ALA A 270 10.40 -19.24 12.37
N GLY A 271 10.34 -18.25 13.27
CA GLY A 271 11.33 -17.19 13.37
C GLY A 271 11.08 -16.26 14.55
N ILE A 272 11.81 -15.17 14.58
CA ILE A 272 11.69 -14.11 15.59
C ILE A 272 11.52 -12.74 14.93
N ALA A 273 10.99 -11.77 15.71
CA ALA A 273 10.91 -10.37 15.31
C ALA A 273 11.96 -9.53 16.04
N VAL A 274 12.56 -8.58 15.30
CA VAL A 274 13.56 -7.61 15.80
C VAL A 274 13.10 -6.19 15.42
N GLY A 275 13.26 -5.22 16.31
CA GLY A 275 12.95 -3.83 16.02
C GLY A 275 12.16 -3.13 17.12
N THR A 276 11.12 -2.39 16.78
CA THR A 276 10.20 -1.73 17.72
C THR A 276 8.79 -2.29 17.58
N THR A 277 7.93 -2.04 18.57
CA THR A 277 6.52 -2.44 18.51
C THR A 277 5.85 -1.88 17.26
N SER A 278 5.09 -2.72 16.56
CA SER A 278 4.37 -2.35 15.35
C SER A 278 3.19 -1.40 15.62
N TYR A 279 2.52 -0.94 14.56
CA TYR A 279 1.49 0.09 14.61
C TYR A 279 0.25 -0.29 15.44
N GLY A 280 -0.20 -1.52 15.34
CA GLY A 280 -1.42 -1.98 16.04
C GLY A 280 -2.70 -1.78 15.23
N LYS A 281 -2.73 -2.16 13.96
CA LYS A 281 -3.95 -2.19 13.13
C LYS A 281 -4.52 -3.61 13.06
N GLY A 282 -5.39 -3.96 14.00
CA GLY A 282 -6.02 -5.29 14.11
C GLY A 282 -7.41 -5.38 13.47
N LEU A 283 -7.67 -4.63 12.40
CA LEU A 283 -8.97 -4.50 11.75
C LEU A 283 -8.88 -4.87 10.27
N VAL A 284 -9.90 -5.59 9.78
CA VAL A 284 -10.04 -5.99 8.38
C VAL A 284 -11.03 -5.08 7.69
N GLN A 285 -10.64 -4.54 6.53
CA GLN A 285 -11.53 -3.75 5.68
C GLN A 285 -11.98 -4.55 4.47
N SER A 286 -13.28 -4.49 4.19
CA SER A 286 -13.85 -4.90 2.91
C SER A 286 -13.95 -3.69 1.99
N VAL A 287 -13.53 -3.88 0.73
CA VAL A 287 -13.59 -2.85 -0.32
C VAL A 287 -14.62 -3.30 -1.36
N ARG A 288 -15.58 -2.44 -1.69
CA ARG A 288 -16.58 -2.73 -2.71
C ARG A 288 -16.82 -1.54 -3.62
N GLU A 289 -17.05 -1.81 -4.89
CA GLU A 289 -17.39 -0.85 -5.94
C GLU A 289 -18.88 -0.86 -6.21
N PHE A 290 -19.48 0.30 -6.40
CA PHE A 290 -20.83 0.46 -6.90
C PHE A 290 -20.83 0.49 -8.42
N ASN A 291 -22.04 0.31 -9.03
CA ASN A 291 -22.18 0.25 -10.48
C ASN A 291 -21.82 1.55 -11.21
N ASP A 292 -21.83 2.67 -10.51
CA ASP A 292 -21.46 4.00 -11.02
C ASP A 292 -19.94 4.29 -10.94
N GLY A 293 -19.18 3.36 -10.36
CA GLY A 293 -17.72 3.47 -10.20
C GLY A 293 -17.28 4.12 -8.91
N THR A 294 -18.20 4.62 -8.07
CA THR A 294 -17.92 4.99 -6.68
C THR A 294 -17.70 3.74 -5.85
N GLY A 295 -17.27 3.87 -4.61
CA GLY A 295 -17.06 2.70 -3.76
C GLY A 295 -16.86 3.05 -2.29
N TYR A 296 -16.66 2.01 -1.50
CA TYR A 296 -16.37 2.18 -0.09
C TYR A 296 -15.36 1.14 0.41
N LYS A 297 -14.68 1.54 1.45
CA LYS A 297 -13.87 0.68 2.31
C LYS A 297 -14.50 0.71 3.68
N LEU A 298 -14.86 -0.46 4.22
CA LEU A 298 -15.57 -0.59 5.49
C LEU A 298 -14.87 -1.60 6.37
N THR A 299 -14.65 -1.27 7.63
CA THR A 299 -14.18 -2.22 8.62
C THR A 299 -15.29 -3.23 8.94
N THR A 300 -15.05 -4.49 8.62
CA THR A 300 -16.04 -5.57 8.70
C THR A 300 -15.68 -6.67 9.69
N ALA A 301 -14.39 -6.77 10.10
CA ALA A 301 -13.95 -7.79 11.03
C ALA A 301 -12.72 -7.33 11.83
N GLN A 302 -12.43 -8.06 12.89
CA GLN A 302 -11.20 -7.98 13.67
C GLN A 302 -10.34 -9.20 13.36
N TYR A 303 -9.02 -9.06 13.35
CA TYR A 303 -8.15 -10.21 13.21
C TYR A 303 -7.33 -10.49 14.46
N TYR A 304 -7.01 -11.76 14.63
CA TYR A 304 -6.31 -12.31 15.78
C TYR A 304 -5.11 -13.13 15.30
N THR A 305 -4.04 -13.08 16.08
CA THR A 305 -2.84 -13.89 15.80
C THR A 305 -3.13 -15.38 15.97
N PRO A 306 -2.28 -16.29 15.49
CA PRO A 306 -2.43 -17.73 15.72
C PRO A 306 -2.66 -18.11 17.19
N ASN A 307 -1.99 -17.42 18.11
CA ASN A 307 -2.14 -17.63 19.56
C ASN A 307 -3.36 -16.94 20.17
N GLY A 308 -4.21 -16.30 19.37
CA GLY A 308 -5.44 -15.66 19.83
C GLY A 308 -5.27 -14.24 20.37
N ASN A 309 -4.13 -13.61 20.16
CA ASN A 309 -3.91 -12.25 20.63
C ASN A 309 -4.59 -11.23 19.71
N TYR A 310 -5.27 -10.26 20.31
CA TYR A 310 -5.83 -9.12 19.61
C TYR A 310 -4.82 -7.98 19.57
N ILE A 311 -4.44 -7.55 18.38
CA ILE A 311 -3.31 -6.61 18.19
C ILE A 311 -3.74 -5.16 17.96
N ASN A 312 -5.03 -4.89 17.77
CA ASN A 312 -5.53 -3.53 17.54
C ASN A 312 -5.17 -2.59 18.69
N LYS A 313 -4.52 -1.47 18.38
CA LYS A 313 -3.97 -0.48 19.32
C LYS A 313 -2.86 -1.01 20.27
N GLN A 314 -2.41 -2.25 20.09
CA GLN A 314 -1.34 -2.84 20.89
C GLN A 314 -0.07 -3.11 20.09
N GLY A 315 -0.24 -3.49 18.83
CA GLY A 315 0.84 -3.90 17.94
C GLY A 315 1.47 -5.25 18.30
N ILE A 316 2.43 -5.65 17.50
CA ILE A 316 3.28 -6.82 17.74
C ILE A 316 4.56 -6.35 18.44
N LYS A 317 4.85 -6.89 19.60
CA LYS A 317 6.10 -6.64 20.32
C LYS A 317 7.19 -7.54 19.74
N PRO A 318 8.34 -6.98 19.31
CA PRO A 318 9.44 -7.81 18.82
C PRO A 318 10.06 -8.64 19.95
N ASN A 319 10.61 -9.80 19.59
CA ASN A 319 11.35 -10.67 20.51
C ASN A 319 12.65 -10.00 20.97
N ILE A 320 13.26 -9.20 20.08
CA ILE A 320 14.45 -8.39 20.37
C ILE A 320 14.15 -6.94 20.08
N VAL A 321 14.13 -6.12 21.13
CA VAL A 321 13.89 -4.68 21.01
C VAL A 321 15.18 -3.97 20.61
N GLU A 322 15.17 -3.26 19.49
CA GLU A 322 16.21 -2.34 19.04
C GLU A 322 15.57 -1.03 18.58
N LYS A 323 15.78 0.03 19.34
CA LYS A 323 15.17 1.35 19.08
C LYS A 323 15.92 2.15 18.02
N ASN A 324 17.21 1.90 17.84
CA ASN A 324 17.99 2.58 16.81
C ASN A 324 17.74 1.94 15.45
N LYS A 325 17.04 2.65 14.57
CA LYS A 325 16.66 2.18 13.23
C LYS A 325 17.86 1.69 12.40
N GLU A 326 19.00 2.34 12.53
CA GLU A 326 20.22 1.98 11.80
C GLU A 326 20.81 0.65 12.29
N LYS A 327 20.64 0.33 13.58
CA LYS A 327 21.18 -0.88 14.20
C LYS A 327 20.25 -2.11 14.13
N GLN A 328 18.99 -1.93 13.74
CA GLN A 328 18.03 -3.05 13.72
C GLN A 328 18.46 -4.18 12.79
N LEU A 329 18.96 -3.85 11.60
CA LEU A 329 19.47 -4.85 10.66
C LEU A 329 20.70 -5.58 11.20
N ASP A 330 21.67 -4.85 11.77
CA ASP A 330 22.86 -5.44 12.38
C ASP A 330 22.48 -6.37 13.54
N ARG A 331 21.49 -5.99 14.33
CA ARG A 331 20.97 -6.80 15.43
C ARG A 331 20.35 -8.12 14.96
N ALA A 332 19.63 -8.09 13.83
CA ALA A 332 19.11 -9.30 13.20
C ALA A 332 20.23 -10.22 12.68
N ILE A 333 21.25 -9.64 12.04
CA ILE A 333 22.43 -10.36 11.56
C ILE A 333 23.18 -11.00 12.73
N GLU A 334 23.42 -10.26 13.82
CA GLU A 334 24.06 -10.78 15.03
C GLU A 334 23.31 -11.97 15.64
N TYR A 335 21.97 -11.88 15.69
CA TYR A 335 21.15 -12.97 16.19
C TYR A 335 21.32 -14.23 15.36
N ILE A 336 21.27 -14.11 14.02
CA ILE A 336 21.44 -15.23 13.10
C ILE A 336 22.83 -15.87 13.30
N LYS A 337 23.89 -15.05 13.42
CA LYS A 337 25.27 -15.54 13.63
C LYS A 337 25.43 -16.34 14.93
N LYS A 338 24.73 -15.94 15.99
CA LYS A 338 24.81 -16.61 17.30
C LYS A 338 24.00 -17.90 17.40
N ASN A 339 23.04 -18.11 16.50
CA ASN A 339 22.12 -19.24 16.53
C ASN A 339 22.26 -20.15 15.29
N LYS A 340 23.40 -20.07 14.59
CA LYS A 340 23.80 -20.98 13.50
C LYS A 340 24.18 -22.36 14.02
#